data_56538bb3dbebff5387886862a78c27a3
#
_entry.id   56538bb3dbebff5387886862a78c27a3
#
_cell.length_a   1.000
_cell.length_b   1.000
_cell.length_c   1.000
_cell.angle_alpha   90.00
_cell.angle_beta   90.00
_cell.angle_gamma   90.00
#
_symmetry.space_group_name_H-M   'P 1'
#
loop_
_entity.id
_entity.type
_entity.pdbx_description
1 polymer ?
#
loop_
_entity_poly.entity_id
_entity_poly.type
_entity_poly.pdbx_seq_one_letter_code
_entity_poly.pdbx_strand_id
1 'polypeptide(L)'
;MVYMLFDNPADKQNMTFLNSYETARIRQIYPSRKCNSTKEMLAACKDIIKKSADGDTIICWYDFMAVLCWWLCKVQFKNRKIFALNILLKDKATTKNKVAKLLYKPVLKSKKVQATVTSKKYGEHLNEMLRIHKRYTLLHDTYHGGYSIEYEGEVVPNSVFCGGRNGRDWEFLIRMAQAMPEVTFNCVMPKDRFEEYKENFGKNMVVKSDIPEHEFLEFMCQSQLVVTPLDTEAPAGLIAFYQAAANGKMAITSDTVTTQEYFADGRGALCGRNIEDWKNTIQYFLQHREEANASAEKFKTFLESECSEEKYAKTLWGVLTERR
;
A
#
# COMPACT_ATOMS: atom_id res chain seq x y z
N MET A 1 -27.53 0.94 9.56
CA MET A 1 -26.35 0.54 10.35
C MET A 1 -25.11 0.58 9.46
N VAL A 2 -23.90 0.73 10.04
CA VAL A 2 -22.63 0.70 9.28
C VAL A 2 -21.81 -0.49 9.75
N TYR A 3 -21.41 -1.33 8.82
CA TYR A 3 -20.56 -2.49 9.04
C TYR A 3 -19.24 -2.31 8.31
N MET A 4 -18.13 -2.76 8.91
CA MET A 4 -16.83 -2.82 8.27
C MET A 4 -16.35 -4.26 8.23
N LEU A 5 -16.17 -4.79 7.02
CA LEU A 5 -15.80 -6.17 6.76
C LEU A 5 -14.32 -6.26 6.44
N PHE A 6 -13.59 -7.03 7.23
CA PHE A 6 -12.17 -7.32 7.06
C PHE A 6 -11.97 -8.70 6.39
N ASP A 7 -10.81 -8.90 5.78
CA ASP A 7 -10.39 -10.17 5.18
C ASP A 7 -9.39 -10.94 6.05
N ASN A 8 -8.84 -10.29 7.09
CA ASN A 8 -7.85 -10.87 7.97
C ASN A 8 -8.17 -10.55 9.45
N PRO A 9 -8.22 -11.57 10.35
CA PRO A 9 -8.47 -11.33 11.77
C PRO A 9 -7.30 -10.58 12.46
N ALA A 10 -6.08 -10.62 11.92
CA ALA A 10 -4.94 -9.87 12.46
C ALA A 10 -5.12 -8.34 12.37
N ASP A 11 -5.95 -7.85 11.43
CA ASP A 11 -6.23 -6.42 11.30
C ASP A 11 -6.94 -5.84 12.54
N LYS A 12 -7.50 -6.72 13.40
CA LYS A 12 -8.16 -6.30 14.63
C LYS A 12 -7.25 -5.50 15.56
N GLN A 13 -5.97 -5.87 15.63
CA GLN A 13 -4.99 -5.16 16.47
C GLN A 13 -4.64 -3.79 15.86
N ASN A 14 -4.45 -3.76 14.55
CA ASN A 14 -4.05 -2.55 13.83
C ASN A 14 -5.17 -1.51 13.71
N MET A 15 -6.45 -1.93 13.88
CA MET A 15 -7.62 -1.06 13.72
C MET A 15 -8.26 -0.67 15.05
N THR A 16 -7.58 -0.85 16.18
CA THR A 16 -8.11 -0.51 17.51
C THR A 16 -8.41 0.98 17.66
N PHE A 17 -7.65 1.85 16.97
CA PHE A 17 -7.86 3.29 16.98
C PHE A 17 -9.25 3.71 16.50
N LEU A 18 -9.90 2.92 15.63
CA LEU A 18 -11.27 3.21 15.19
C LEU A 18 -12.28 3.21 16.34
N ASN A 19 -11.96 2.59 17.49
CA ASN A 19 -12.81 2.58 18.67
C ASN A 19 -12.70 3.86 19.51
N SER A 20 -11.70 4.70 19.23
CA SER A 20 -11.42 5.94 19.98
C SER A 20 -12.07 7.19 19.40
N TYR A 21 -12.75 7.08 18.24
CA TYR A 21 -13.33 8.20 17.50
C TYR A 21 -14.82 7.94 17.17
N GLU A 22 -15.44 8.87 16.42
CA GLU A 22 -16.80 8.69 15.88
C GLU A 22 -16.95 7.37 15.12
N THR A 23 -15.87 6.81 14.60
CA THR A 23 -15.80 5.50 13.97
C THR A 23 -16.08 4.32 14.92
N ALA A 24 -16.14 4.54 16.24
CA ALA A 24 -16.62 3.54 17.21
C ALA A 24 -18.05 3.06 16.92
N ARG A 25 -18.84 3.83 16.18
CA ARG A 25 -20.19 3.47 15.72
C ARG A 25 -20.21 2.47 14.56
N ILE A 26 -19.04 2.18 13.97
CA ILE A 26 -18.87 1.20 12.89
C ILE A 26 -18.77 -0.19 13.51
N ARG A 27 -19.66 -1.10 13.14
CA ARG A 27 -19.60 -2.49 13.58
C ARG A 27 -18.55 -3.26 12.77
N GLN A 28 -17.39 -3.51 13.38
CA GLN A 28 -16.28 -4.24 12.79
C GLN A 28 -16.58 -5.74 12.75
N ILE A 29 -16.37 -6.38 11.60
CA ILE A 29 -16.62 -7.81 11.36
C ILE A 29 -15.35 -8.44 10.82
N TYR A 30 -14.81 -9.39 11.56
CA TYR A 30 -13.59 -10.11 11.21
C TYR A 30 -13.93 -11.58 10.88
N PRO A 31 -13.26 -12.17 9.89
CA PRO A 31 -13.34 -13.61 9.65
C PRO A 31 -12.60 -14.36 10.78
N SER A 32 -12.90 -15.66 10.95
CA SER A 32 -12.20 -16.52 11.92
C SER A 32 -10.73 -16.80 11.52
N ARG A 33 -10.41 -16.69 10.25
CA ARG A 33 -9.06 -16.82 9.66
C ARG A 33 -8.94 -15.93 8.43
N LYS A 34 -7.70 -15.65 8.01
CA LYS A 34 -7.43 -14.87 6.79
C LYS A 34 -8.09 -15.51 5.57
N CYS A 35 -8.75 -14.67 4.77
CA CYS A 35 -9.35 -15.08 3.50
C CYS A 35 -8.28 -15.21 2.41
N ASN A 36 -7.80 -16.43 2.17
CA ASN A 36 -6.73 -16.70 1.19
C ASN A 36 -7.25 -17.01 -0.22
N SER A 37 -8.58 -17.13 -0.40
CA SER A 37 -9.20 -17.47 -1.67
C SER A 37 -10.45 -16.63 -1.95
N THR A 38 -10.79 -16.47 -3.23
CA THR A 38 -12.05 -15.85 -3.66
C THR A 38 -13.27 -16.53 -3.06
N LYS A 39 -13.22 -17.85 -2.85
CA LYS A 39 -14.32 -18.62 -2.23
C LYS A 39 -14.55 -18.20 -0.78
N GLU A 40 -13.48 -18.01 -0.01
CA GLU A 40 -13.57 -17.57 1.40
C GLU A 40 -14.05 -16.13 1.49
N MET A 41 -13.54 -15.23 0.65
CA MET A 41 -14.02 -13.84 0.54
C MET A 41 -15.52 -13.80 0.18
N LEU A 42 -15.94 -14.62 -0.77
CA LEU A 42 -17.34 -14.72 -1.17
C LEU A 42 -18.23 -15.21 -0.02
N ALA A 43 -17.75 -16.17 0.79
CA ALA A 43 -18.46 -16.64 1.97
C ALA A 43 -18.63 -15.53 3.02
N ALA A 44 -17.58 -14.78 3.33
CA ALA A 44 -17.63 -13.63 4.23
C ALA A 44 -18.59 -12.54 3.71
N CYS A 45 -18.57 -12.24 2.40
CA CYS A 45 -19.50 -11.31 1.78
C CYS A 45 -20.96 -11.77 1.87
N LYS A 46 -21.23 -13.06 1.66
CA LYS A 46 -22.59 -13.63 1.84
C LYS A 46 -23.07 -13.51 3.28
N ASP A 47 -22.19 -13.76 4.26
CA ASP A 47 -22.53 -13.68 5.66
C ASP A 47 -22.92 -12.25 6.09
N ILE A 48 -22.11 -11.25 5.72
CA ILE A 48 -22.42 -9.85 6.04
C ILE A 48 -23.71 -9.36 5.35
N ILE A 49 -23.98 -9.78 4.12
CA ILE A 49 -25.24 -9.45 3.43
C ILE A 49 -26.45 -10.05 4.12
N LYS A 50 -26.32 -11.25 4.71
CA LYS A 50 -27.39 -11.85 5.52
C LYS A 50 -27.63 -11.10 6.83
N LYS A 51 -26.55 -10.61 7.47
CA LYS A 51 -26.61 -9.89 8.76
C LYS A 51 -27.06 -8.43 8.62
N SER A 52 -26.94 -7.84 7.43
CA SER A 52 -27.30 -6.45 7.16
C SER A 52 -28.72 -6.31 6.63
N ALA A 53 -29.35 -5.16 6.85
CA ALA A 53 -30.68 -4.79 6.36
C ALA A 53 -30.61 -3.84 5.15
N ASP A 54 -31.71 -3.66 4.41
CA ASP A 54 -31.78 -2.70 3.31
C ASP A 54 -31.55 -1.28 3.81
N GLY A 55 -30.72 -0.54 3.08
CA GLY A 55 -30.27 0.79 3.48
C GLY A 55 -29.00 0.83 4.31
N ASP A 56 -28.54 -0.32 4.85
CA ASP A 56 -27.28 -0.39 5.58
C ASP A 56 -26.07 -0.14 4.66
N THR A 57 -24.96 0.33 5.26
CA THR A 57 -23.69 0.53 4.60
C THR A 57 -22.72 -0.59 4.97
N ILE A 58 -22.10 -1.20 3.96
CA ILE A 58 -21.04 -2.19 4.12
C ILE A 58 -19.75 -1.60 3.60
N ILE A 59 -18.81 -1.30 4.50
CA ILE A 59 -17.45 -0.91 4.22
C ILE A 59 -16.65 -2.19 4.03
N CYS A 60 -15.88 -2.30 2.95
CA CYS A 60 -14.97 -3.42 2.72
C CYS A 60 -13.54 -2.95 2.84
N TRP A 61 -12.80 -3.51 3.79
CA TRP A 61 -11.38 -3.23 4.00
C TRP A 61 -10.56 -3.60 2.78
N TYR A 62 -10.79 -4.78 2.22
CA TYR A 62 -10.19 -5.19 0.96
C TYR A 62 -11.15 -4.86 -0.20
N ASP A 63 -10.70 -4.05 -1.14
CA ASP A 63 -11.52 -3.50 -2.22
C ASP A 63 -12.21 -4.54 -3.11
N PHE A 64 -11.59 -5.70 -3.34
CA PHE A 64 -12.20 -6.79 -4.09
C PHE A 64 -13.43 -7.37 -3.37
N MET A 65 -13.48 -7.36 -2.04
CA MET A 65 -14.68 -7.75 -1.31
C MET A 65 -15.85 -6.78 -1.55
N ALA A 66 -15.58 -5.49 -1.77
CA ALA A 66 -16.61 -4.54 -2.17
C ALA A 66 -17.19 -4.90 -3.55
N VAL A 67 -16.35 -5.34 -4.47
CA VAL A 67 -16.81 -5.86 -5.78
C VAL A 67 -17.72 -7.06 -5.58
N LEU A 68 -17.31 -8.04 -4.78
CA LEU A 68 -18.11 -9.23 -4.50
C LEU A 68 -19.43 -8.89 -3.80
N CYS A 69 -19.42 -8.02 -2.79
CA CYS A 69 -20.64 -7.57 -2.09
C CYS A 69 -21.62 -6.89 -3.06
N TRP A 70 -21.12 -6.00 -3.94
CA TRP A 70 -21.97 -5.32 -4.91
C TRP A 70 -22.64 -6.30 -5.88
N TRP A 71 -21.88 -7.23 -6.46
CA TRP A 71 -22.41 -8.25 -7.37
C TRP A 71 -23.41 -9.17 -6.68
N LEU A 72 -23.14 -9.60 -5.44
CA LEU A 72 -24.09 -10.39 -4.65
C LEU A 72 -25.38 -9.63 -4.36
N CYS A 73 -25.28 -8.35 -4.00
CA CYS A 73 -26.46 -7.50 -3.79
C CYS A 73 -27.28 -7.36 -5.07
N LYS A 74 -26.62 -7.23 -6.23
CA LYS A 74 -27.30 -7.17 -7.53
C LYS A 74 -28.08 -8.44 -7.86
N VAL A 75 -27.44 -9.61 -7.72
CA VAL A 75 -28.06 -10.91 -8.02
C VAL A 75 -29.20 -11.23 -7.03
N GLN A 76 -29.08 -10.82 -5.77
CA GLN A 76 -30.08 -11.10 -4.73
C GLN A 76 -31.13 -9.98 -4.55
N PHE A 77 -31.10 -8.95 -5.42
CA PHE A 77 -31.99 -7.79 -5.32
C PHE A 77 -31.97 -7.09 -3.94
N LYS A 78 -30.80 -7.08 -3.28
CA LYS A 78 -30.60 -6.44 -1.98
C LYS A 78 -30.17 -4.98 -2.15
N ASN A 79 -30.70 -4.09 -1.31
CA ASN A 79 -30.40 -2.66 -1.36
C ASN A 79 -29.41 -2.26 -0.26
N ARG A 80 -28.11 -2.43 -0.52
CA ARG A 80 -27.00 -2.03 0.39
C ARG A 80 -26.22 -0.90 -0.25
N LYS A 81 -25.70 0.02 0.58
CA LYS A 81 -24.64 0.95 0.19
C LYS A 81 -23.30 0.25 0.37
N ILE A 82 -22.46 0.25 -0.64
CA ILE A 82 -21.13 -0.38 -0.58
C ILE A 82 -20.07 0.70 -0.52
N PHE A 83 -19.12 0.54 0.38
CA PHE A 83 -17.99 1.43 0.48
C PHE A 83 -16.69 0.63 0.33
N ALA A 84 -15.97 0.86 -0.76
CA ALA A 84 -14.69 0.23 -1.07
C ALA A 84 -13.55 1.09 -0.53
N LEU A 85 -12.80 0.59 0.43
CA LEU A 85 -11.61 1.28 0.93
C LEU A 85 -10.43 1.02 -0.01
N ASN A 86 -9.73 2.10 -0.31
CA ASN A 86 -8.43 2.13 -1.00
C ASN A 86 -8.33 1.17 -2.19
N ILE A 87 -8.94 1.57 -3.31
CA ILE A 87 -8.92 0.75 -4.54
C ILE A 87 -7.48 0.47 -4.96
N LEU A 88 -7.16 -0.82 -5.20
CA LEU A 88 -5.83 -1.31 -5.58
C LEU A 88 -5.84 -2.10 -6.91
N LEU A 89 -6.59 -1.63 -7.89
CA LEU A 89 -6.67 -2.28 -9.20
C LEU A 89 -5.39 -2.06 -10.02
N LYS A 90 -4.64 -3.14 -10.27
CA LYS A 90 -3.40 -3.08 -11.06
C LYS A 90 -3.66 -2.86 -12.54
N ASP A 91 -2.78 -2.11 -13.19
CA ASP A 91 -2.84 -1.72 -14.60
C ASP A 91 -2.16 -2.72 -15.56
N LYS A 92 -1.41 -3.69 -15.05
CA LYS A 92 -0.69 -4.69 -15.85
C LYS A 92 -1.59 -5.40 -16.87
N ALA A 93 -1.08 -5.63 -18.09
CA ALA A 93 -1.80 -6.23 -19.22
C ALA A 93 -1.98 -7.75 -19.11
N THR A 94 -2.20 -8.31 -17.91
CA THR A 94 -2.46 -9.73 -17.69
C THR A 94 -3.94 -10.07 -17.88
N THR A 95 -4.25 -11.33 -18.23
CA THR A 95 -5.63 -11.82 -18.34
C THR A 95 -6.40 -11.61 -17.03
N LYS A 96 -5.76 -11.84 -15.87
CA LYS A 96 -6.32 -11.62 -14.54
C LYS A 96 -6.75 -10.15 -14.36
N ASN A 97 -5.90 -9.21 -14.72
CA ASN A 97 -6.20 -7.79 -14.59
C ASN A 97 -7.27 -7.32 -15.60
N LYS A 98 -7.31 -7.88 -16.81
CA LYS A 98 -8.39 -7.62 -17.77
C LYS A 98 -9.75 -8.04 -17.20
N VAL A 99 -9.83 -9.23 -16.61
CA VAL A 99 -11.06 -9.70 -15.94
C VAL A 99 -11.40 -8.84 -14.73
N ALA A 100 -10.41 -8.48 -13.91
CA ALA A 100 -10.62 -7.57 -12.78
C ALA A 100 -11.21 -6.23 -13.24
N LYS A 101 -10.65 -5.59 -14.27
CA LYS A 101 -11.18 -4.33 -14.85
C LYS A 101 -12.65 -4.45 -15.27
N LEU A 102 -13.04 -5.58 -15.88
CA LEU A 102 -14.43 -5.84 -16.26
C LEU A 102 -15.36 -5.95 -15.04
N LEU A 103 -14.89 -6.58 -13.95
CA LEU A 103 -15.67 -6.72 -12.71
C LEU A 103 -15.78 -5.40 -11.93
N TYR A 104 -14.71 -4.61 -11.86
CA TYR A 104 -14.66 -3.32 -11.12
C TYR A 104 -15.46 -2.20 -11.81
N LYS A 105 -15.41 -2.15 -13.14
CA LYS A 105 -16.01 -1.05 -13.90
C LYS A 105 -17.49 -0.77 -13.58
N PRO A 106 -18.43 -1.75 -13.61
CA PRO A 106 -19.83 -1.50 -13.26
C PRO A 106 -20.02 -1.14 -11.79
N VAL A 107 -19.18 -1.69 -10.89
CA VAL A 107 -19.22 -1.40 -9.45
C VAL A 107 -18.87 0.07 -9.21
N LEU A 108 -17.76 0.54 -9.75
CA LEU A 108 -17.30 1.92 -9.59
C LEU A 108 -18.19 2.94 -10.31
N LYS A 109 -18.89 2.56 -11.38
CA LYS A 109 -19.93 3.39 -12.01
C LYS A 109 -21.19 3.53 -11.17
N SER A 110 -21.43 2.63 -10.24
CA SER A 110 -22.66 2.64 -9.44
C SER A 110 -22.68 3.82 -8.47
N LYS A 111 -23.82 4.54 -8.43
CA LYS A 111 -24.08 5.61 -7.45
C LYS A 111 -24.21 5.08 -6.01
N LYS A 112 -24.48 3.78 -5.83
CA LYS A 112 -24.57 3.11 -4.52
C LYS A 112 -23.21 2.69 -3.95
N VAL A 113 -22.13 2.91 -4.70
CA VAL A 113 -20.77 2.58 -4.28
C VAL A 113 -20.02 3.87 -4.01
N GLN A 114 -19.49 4.02 -2.81
CA GLN A 114 -18.47 5.00 -2.49
C GLN A 114 -17.10 4.30 -2.54
N ALA A 115 -16.04 5.04 -2.84
CA ALA A 115 -14.70 4.48 -2.92
C ALA A 115 -13.66 5.50 -2.50
N THR A 116 -12.62 5.03 -1.82
CA THR A 116 -11.43 5.82 -1.50
C THR A 116 -10.23 5.38 -2.30
N VAL A 117 -9.26 6.25 -2.37
CA VAL A 117 -7.93 6.01 -2.94
C VAL A 117 -6.88 6.61 -2.02
N THR A 118 -5.68 6.05 -2.00
CA THR A 118 -4.56 6.58 -1.22
C THR A 118 -3.83 7.73 -1.92
N SER A 119 -4.13 7.97 -3.22
CA SER A 119 -3.57 9.05 -4.04
C SER A 119 -4.64 9.58 -4.99
N LYS A 120 -4.75 10.91 -5.10
CA LYS A 120 -5.68 11.57 -6.04
C LYS A 120 -5.31 11.27 -7.49
N LYS A 121 -4.02 11.37 -7.82
CA LYS A 121 -3.50 11.05 -9.16
C LYS A 121 -3.81 9.61 -9.56
N TYR A 122 -3.71 8.68 -8.60
CA TYR A 122 -4.12 7.30 -8.88
C TYR A 122 -5.64 7.17 -9.11
N GLY A 123 -6.47 7.93 -8.41
CA GLY A 123 -7.91 8.00 -8.68
C GLY A 123 -8.22 8.49 -10.09
N GLU A 124 -7.48 9.48 -10.59
CA GLU A 124 -7.56 9.97 -11.98
C GLU A 124 -7.14 8.88 -12.97
N HIS A 125 -5.99 8.23 -12.72
CA HIS A 125 -5.51 7.09 -13.50
C HIS A 125 -6.54 5.93 -13.56
N LEU A 126 -7.22 5.62 -12.45
CA LEU A 126 -8.30 4.63 -12.44
C LEU A 126 -9.46 5.03 -13.36
N ASN A 127 -9.84 6.30 -13.37
CA ASN A 127 -10.89 6.81 -14.24
C ASN A 127 -10.53 6.66 -15.73
N GLU A 128 -9.31 7.00 -16.10
CA GLU A 128 -8.79 6.81 -17.45
C GLU A 128 -8.74 5.33 -17.85
N MET A 129 -8.11 4.50 -17.01
CA MET A 129 -7.95 3.07 -17.23
C MET A 129 -9.28 2.33 -17.42
N LEU A 130 -10.29 2.70 -16.63
CA LEU A 130 -11.62 2.10 -16.68
C LEU A 130 -12.58 2.83 -17.63
N ARG A 131 -12.20 3.99 -18.15
CA ARG A 131 -13.07 4.89 -18.93
C ARG A 131 -14.39 5.17 -18.20
N ILE A 132 -14.27 5.74 -17.00
CA ILE A 132 -15.37 6.13 -16.11
C ILE A 132 -15.12 7.54 -15.57
N HIS A 133 -16.15 8.12 -14.93
CA HIS A 133 -16.04 9.37 -14.18
C HIS A 133 -16.51 9.11 -12.75
N LYS A 134 -15.59 8.63 -11.90
CA LYS A 134 -15.84 8.39 -10.47
C LYS A 134 -15.15 9.45 -9.64
N ARG A 135 -15.86 10.02 -8.68
CA ARG A 135 -15.27 10.84 -7.63
C ARG A 135 -14.80 9.92 -6.50
N TYR A 136 -13.51 9.93 -6.22
CA TYR A 136 -12.92 9.20 -5.11
C TYR A 136 -12.67 10.16 -3.95
N THR A 137 -12.70 9.64 -2.73
CA THR A 137 -12.21 10.37 -1.56
C THR A 137 -10.78 9.94 -1.29
N LEU A 138 -9.90 10.91 -1.04
CA LEU A 138 -8.53 10.64 -0.61
C LEU A 138 -8.57 10.14 0.83
N LEU A 139 -7.98 8.97 1.06
CA LEU A 139 -7.83 8.37 2.38
C LEU A 139 -6.46 7.70 2.42
N HIS A 140 -5.48 8.38 3.01
CA HIS A 140 -4.15 7.81 3.19
C HIS A 140 -4.20 6.62 4.15
N ASP A 141 -3.27 5.67 4.01
CA ASP A 141 -3.04 4.64 5.02
C ASP A 141 -2.51 5.29 6.31
N THR A 142 -2.73 4.65 7.45
CA THR A 142 -2.35 5.21 8.75
C THR A 142 -0.85 5.09 9.00
N TYR A 143 -0.26 6.17 9.53
CA TYR A 143 1.07 6.20 10.10
C TYR A 143 0.97 6.11 11.61
N HIS A 144 1.74 5.21 12.23
CA HIS A 144 1.73 4.96 13.67
C HIS A 144 3.13 4.61 14.22
N GLY A 145 3.30 4.74 15.52
CA GLY A 145 4.59 4.53 16.20
C GLY A 145 5.21 3.14 16.04
N GLY A 146 4.40 2.11 15.71
CA GLY A 146 4.90 0.76 15.46
C GLY A 146 5.76 0.61 14.20
N TYR A 147 5.91 1.66 13.39
CA TYR A 147 6.80 1.64 12.22
C TYR A 147 8.26 1.96 12.54
N SER A 148 8.56 2.51 13.72
CA SER A 148 9.93 2.80 14.16
C SER A 148 10.43 1.76 15.15
N ILE A 149 11.74 1.55 15.16
CA ILE A 149 12.46 0.76 16.17
C ILE A 149 13.63 1.58 16.74
N GLU A 150 14.01 1.26 17.95
CA GLU A 150 15.32 1.67 18.48
C GLU A 150 16.38 0.74 17.88
N TYR A 151 17.28 1.30 17.08
CA TYR A 151 18.32 0.54 16.42
C TYR A 151 19.69 1.02 16.90
N GLU A 152 20.40 0.16 17.64
CA GLU A 152 21.74 0.44 18.22
C GLU A 152 22.90 -0.13 17.36
N GLY A 153 22.56 -0.84 16.25
CA GLY A 153 23.55 -1.45 15.39
C GLY A 153 24.25 -0.45 14.46
N GLU A 154 25.30 -0.91 13.82
CA GLU A 154 26.04 -0.10 12.85
C GLU A 154 25.30 -0.03 11.50
N VAL A 155 25.34 1.16 10.87
CA VAL A 155 24.87 1.35 9.51
C VAL A 155 25.99 0.99 8.54
N VAL A 156 25.73 0.01 7.66
CA VAL A 156 26.69 -0.43 6.65
C VAL A 156 26.93 0.70 5.64
N PRO A 157 28.17 1.15 5.44
CA PRO A 157 28.47 2.16 4.43
C PRO A 157 28.10 1.68 3.01
N ASN A 158 27.76 2.60 2.13
CA ASN A 158 27.38 2.33 0.74
C ASN A 158 26.33 1.19 0.63
N SER A 159 25.29 1.24 1.43
CA SER A 159 24.24 0.24 1.42
C SER A 159 22.86 0.81 1.21
N VAL A 160 22.03 0.03 0.53
CA VAL A 160 20.61 0.35 0.30
C VAL A 160 19.74 -0.84 0.69
N PHE A 161 18.53 -0.56 1.16
CA PHE A 161 17.55 -1.57 1.50
C PHE A 161 16.42 -1.62 0.48
N CYS A 162 15.97 -2.82 0.11
CA CYS A 162 14.75 -3.03 -0.66
C CYS A 162 13.94 -4.16 -0.06
N GLY A 163 12.69 -3.89 0.36
CA GLY A 163 11.83 -4.92 0.94
C GLY A 163 10.36 -4.79 0.58
N GLY A 164 9.62 -5.89 0.77
CA GLY A 164 8.17 -5.93 0.61
C GLY A 164 7.66 -6.94 -0.39
N ARG A 165 6.33 -6.97 -0.58
CA ARG A 165 5.67 -8.04 -1.36
C ARG A 165 5.04 -7.54 -2.66
N ASN A 166 4.30 -6.44 -2.60
CA ASN A 166 3.45 -6.00 -3.71
C ASN A 166 4.13 -4.95 -4.59
N GLY A 167 4.07 -5.13 -5.92
CA GLY A 167 4.48 -4.14 -6.90
C GLY A 167 5.98 -3.88 -6.99
N ARG A 168 6.83 -4.73 -6.39
CA ARG A 168 8.29 -4.61 -6.53
C ARG A 168 8.75 -5.12 -7.87
N ASP A 169 9.60 -4.37 -8.55
CA ASP A 169 10.29 -4.79 -9.76
C ASP A 169 11.63 -5.44 -9.37
N TRP A 170 11.57 -6.72 -8.97
CA TRP A 170 12.74 -7.46 -8.53
C TRP A 170 13.78 -7.68 -9.64
N GLU A 171 13.32 -7.88 -10.85
CA GLU A 171 14.22 -8.02 -12.01
C GLU A 171 15.02 -6.75 -12.26
N PHE A 172 14.35 -5.60 -12.20
CA PHE A 172 15.02 -4.29 -12.33
C PHE A 172 16.00 -4.06 -11.16
N LEU A 173 15.61 -4.42 -9.91
CA LEU A 173 16.50 -4.31 -8.74
C LEU A 173 17.77 -5.13 -8.90
N ILE A 174 17.67 -6.37 -9.38
CA ILE A 174 18.82 -7.25 -9.61
C ILE A 174 19.76 -6.66 -10.65
N ARG A 175 19.23 -6.18 -11.78
CA ARG A 175 20.02 -5.50 -12.81
C ARG A 175 20.71 -4.23 -12.28
N MET A 176 20.03 -3.48 -11.44
CA MET A 176 20.59 -2.29 -10.78
C MET A 176 21.72 -2.68 -9.83
N ALA A 177 21.55 -3.74 -9.02
CA ALA A 177 22.62 -4.23 -8.14
C ALA A 177 23.85 -4.71 -8.95
N GLN A 178 23.65 -5.37 -10.07
CA GLN A 178 24.75 -5.78 -10.99
C GLN A 178 25.49 -4.59 -11.59
N ALA A 179 24.78 -3.47 -11.83
CA ALA A 179 25.37 -2.23 -12.38
C ALA A 179 26.09 -1.38 -11.30
N MET A 180 25.95 -1.73 -10.01
CA MET A 180 26.50 -1.00 -8.86
C MET A 180 27.23 -1.94 -7.90
N PRO A 181 28.33 -2.61 -8.32
CA PRO A 181 29.01 -3.61 -7.49
C PRO A 181 29.60 -3.05 -6.20
N GLU A 182 29.81 -1.75 -6.11
CA GLU A 182 30.33 -1.01 -4.95
C GLU A 182 29.26 -0.73 -3.87
N VAL A 183 27.97 -0.95 -4.19
CA VAL A 183 26.85 -0.73 -3.28
C VAL A 183 26.32 -2.08 -2.77
N THR A 184 26.12 -2.20 -1.47
CA THR A 184 25.50 -3.38 -0.85
C THR A 184 23.97 -3.24 -0.91
N PHE A 185 23.31 -4.23 -1.48
CA PHE A 185 21.84 -4.31 -1.57
C PHE A 185 21.30 -5.28 -0.52
N ASN A 186 20.76 -4.77 0.56
CA ASN A 186 20.07 -5.53 1.59
C ASN A 186 18.61 -5.74 1.16
N CYS A 187 18.21 -6.96 0.87
CA CYS A 187 16.91 -7.25 0.28
C CYS A 187 16.07 -8.20 1.14
N VAL A 188 14.77 -7.90 1.25
CA VAL A 188 13.80 -8.83 1.85
C VAL A 188 12.67 -9.07 0.86
N MET A 189 12.58 -10.28 0.33
CA MET A 189 11.60 -10.61 -0.69
C MET A 189 10.71 -11.80 -0.29
N PRO A 190 9.52 -11.95 -0.91
CA PRO A 190 8.69 -13.13 -0.72
C PRO A 190 9.43 -14.40 -1.15
N LYS A 191 9.13 -15.53 -0.48
CA LYS A 191 9.80 -16.81 -0.73
C LYS A 191 9.69 -17.26 -2.20
N ASP A 192 8.54 -17.08 -2.83
CA ASP A 192 8.34 -17.41 -4.25
C ASP A 192 9.27 -16.61 -5.16
N ARG A 193 9.53 -15.33 -4.85
CA ARG A 193 10.44 -14.46 -5.59
C ARG A 193 11.90 -14.79 -5.29
N PHE A 194 12.21 -15.12 -4.04
CA PHE A 194 13.55 -15.58 -3.67
C PHE A 194 13.95 -16.83 -4.48
N GLU A 195 13.08 -17.84 -4.51
CA GLU A 195 13.33 -19.07 -5.27
C GLU A 195 13.42 -18.83 -6.79
N GLU A 196 12.63 -17.89 -7.32
CA GLU A 196 12.64 -17.51 -8.74
C GLU A 196 13.97 -16.86 -9.16
N TYR A 197 14.56 -16.03 -8.29
CA TYR A 197 15.70 -15.16 -8.66
C TYR A 197 17.02 -15.52 -7.98
N LYS A 198 17.09 -16.49 -7.08
CA LYS A 198 18.29 -16.78 -6.26
C LYS A 198 19.58 -17.01 -7.06
N GLU A 199 19.49 -17.56 -8.26
CA GLU A 199 20.64 -17.79 -9.16
C GLU A 199 21.12 -16.48 -9.86
N ASN A 200 20.36 -15.41 -9.78
CA ASN A 200 20.66 -14.14 -10.42
C ASN A 200 21.26 -13.09 -9.46
N PHE A 201 21.34 -13.42 -8.15
CA PHE A 201 21.85 -12.47 -7.16
C PHE A 201 23.33 -12.19 -7.35
N GLY A 202 23.69 -10.91 -7.37
CA GLY A 202 25.07 -10.45 -7.36
C GLY A 202 25.74 -10.68 -5.99
N LYS A 203 27.08 -10.68 -5.96
CA LYS A 203 27.86 -10.81 -4.72
C LYS A 203 27.61 -9.68 -3.71
N ASN A 204 27.13 -8.55 -4.18
CA ASN A 204 26.78 -7.37 -3.40
C ASN A 204 25.30 -7.36 -2.94
N MET A 205 24.56 -8.45 -3.13
CA MET A 205 23.20 -8.62 -2.67
C MET A 205 23.15 -9.55 -1.46
N VAL A 206 22.61 -9.06 -0.35
CA VAL A 206 22.31 -9.84 0.85
C VAL A 206 20.79 -10.01 0.90
N VAL A 207 20.32 -11.22 0.57
CA VAL A 207 18.88 -11.44 0.37
C VAL A 207 18.33 -12.36 1.45
N LYS A 208 17.28 -11.90 2.14
CA LYS A 208 16.50 -12.67 3.10
C LYS A 208 15.08 -12.90 2.57
N SER A 209 14.40 -13.92 3.07
CA SER A 209 13.05 -14.27 2.65
C SER A 209 12.14 -14.51 3.84
N ASP A 210 10.94 -13.91 3.79
CA ASP A 210 9.84 -14.08 4.76
C ASP A 210 10.29 -13.99 6.24
N ILE A 211 11.14 -13.00 6.56
CA ILE A 211 11.60 -12.74 7.93
C ILE A 211 10.52 -12.02 8.76
N PRO A 212 10.59 -12.09 10.12
CA PRO A 212 9.73 -11.32 11.01
C PRO A 212 9.85 -9.80 10.80
N GLU A 213 8.80 -9.05 11.15
CA GLU A 213 8.74 -7.59 10.94
C GLU A 213 9.87 -6.86 11.68
N HIS A 214 10.20 -7.26 12.90
CA HIS A 214 11.30 -6.65 13.65
C HIS A 214 12.64 -6.81 12.90
N GLU A 215 12.97 -8.02 12.45
CA GLU A 215 14.18 -8.26 11.65
C GLU A 215 14.17 -7.52 10.31
N PHE A 216 12.99 -7.32 9.72
CA PHE A 216 12.84 -6.51 8.52
C PHE A 216 13.22 -5.05 8.77
N LEU A 217 12.76 -4.48 9.90
CA LEU A 217 13.08 -3.11 10.29
C LEU A 217 14.54 -2.95 10.66
N GLU A 218 15.12 -3.89 11.41
CA GLU A 218 16.57 -3.91 11.71
C GLU A 218 17.40 -3.93 10.43
N PHE A 219 17.03 -4.80 9.47
CA PHE A 219 17.73 -4.91 8.21
C PHE A 219 17.59 -3.68 7.33
N MET A 220 16.45 -2.97 7.43
CA MET A 220 16.29 -1.64 6.85
C MET A 220 17.18 -0.61 7.54
N CYS A 221 17.25 -0.60 8.88
CA CYS A 221 18.04 0.34 9.65
C CYS A 221 19.55 0.18 9.43
N GLN A 222 20.02 -1.03 9.13
CA GLN A 222 21.41 -1.31 8.74
C GLN A 222 21.82 -0.60 7.43
N SER A 223 20.86 -0.19 6.62
CA SER A 223 21.13 0.45 5.34
C SER A 223 21.09 1.97 5.42
N GLN A 224 21.79 2.64 4.51
CA GLN A 224 21.82 4.11 4.45
C GLN A 224 20.56 4.68 3.82
N LEU A 225 20.03 4.06 2.78
CA LEU A 225 18.88 4.49 2.01
C LEU A 225 17.91 3.32 1.80
N VAL A 226 16.67 3.64 1.45
CA VAL A 226 15.69 2.66 0.99
C VAL A 226 15.43 2.87 -0.49
N VAL A 227 15.55 1.81 -1.29
CA VAL A 227 15.29 1.84 -2.73
C VAL A 227 14.12 0.93 -3.06
N THR A 228 13.16 1.39 -3.85
CA THR A 228 11.95 0.62 -4.12
C THR A 228 11.53 0.77 -5.58
N PRO A 229 12.15 0.03 -6.51
CA PRO A 229 11.66 -0.01 -7.88
C PRO A 229 10.28 -0.67 -7.94
N LEU A 230 9.35 -0.02 -8.62
CA LEU A 230 7.95 -0.44 -8.76
C LEU A 230 7.61 -0.77 -10.21
N ASP A 231 6.76 -1.78 -10.40
CA ASP A 231 6.29 -2.25 -11.70
C ASP A 231 4.80 -1.96 -11.95
N THR A 232 4.20 -1.04 -11.19
CA THR A 232 2.77 -0.70 -11.25
C THR A 232 2.51 0.75 -10.88
N GLU A 233 1.51 1.36 -11.51
CA GLU A 233 0.99 2.69 -11.12
C GLU A 233 0.08 2.62 -9.87
N ALA A 234 -0.44 1.43 -9.55
CA ALA A 234 -1.25 1.24 -8.34
C ALA A 234 -0.42 1.50 -7.07
N PRO A 235 -1.05 1.99 -5.99
CA PRO A 235 -0.38 2.20 -4.73
C PRO A 235 0.36 0.95 -4.26
N ALA A 236 1.68 1.05 -4.23
CA ALA A 236 2.57 -0.02 -3.80
C ALA A 236 3.74 0.59 -3.01
N GLY A 237 4.24 -0.15 -2.04
CA GLY A 237 5.40 0.31 -1.26
C GLY A 237 5.10 1.26 -0.13
N LEU A 238 3.90 1.79 0.03
CA LEU A 238 3.58 2.84 0.98
C LEU A 238 4.00 2.51 2.42
N ILE A 239 3.70 1.31 2.91
CA ILE A 239 4.10 0.88 4.27
C ILE A 239 5.63 0.88 4.41
N ALA A 240 6.38 0.39 3.42
CA ALA A 240 7.84 0.39 3.48
C ALA A 240 8.41 1.84 3.45
N PHE A 241 7.76 2.76 2.74
CA PHE A 241 8.14 4.18 2.77
C PHE A 241 7.83 4.81 4.14
N TYR A 242 6.70 4.47 4.76
CA TYR A 242 6.35 4.91 6.11
C TYR A 242 7.37 4.40 7.13
N GLN A 243 7.71 3.13 7.05
CA GLN A 243 8.75 2.52 7.89
C GLN A 243 10.12 3.16 7.65
N ALA A 244 10.48 3.46 6.41
CA ALA A 244 11.71 4.17 6.08
C ALA A 244 11.76 5.55 6.75
N ALA A 245 10.74 6.37 6.57
CA ALA A 245 10.66 7.70 7.17
C ALA A 245 10.66 7.65 8.71
N ALA A 246 9.92 6.69 9.31
CA ALA A 246 9.88 6.48 10.75
C ALA A 246 11.27 6.20 11.37
N ASN A 247 12.15 5.55 10.58
CA ASN A 247 13.52 5.21 10.98
C ASN A 247 14.58 6.15 10.38
N GLY A 248 14.18 7.36 9.94
CA GLY A 248 15.10 8.38 9.41
C GLY A 248 15.79 8.00 8.11
N LYS A 249 15.21 7.07 7.32
CA LYS A 249 15.78 6.61 6.05
C LYS A 249 15.07 7.29 4.88
N MET A 250 15.83 7.95 4.01
CA MET A 250 15.30 8.47 2.76
C MET A 250 14.95 7.33 1.81
N ALA A 251 13.81 7.45 1.13
CA ALA A 251 13.38 6.51 0.11
C ALA A 251 13.57 7.09 -1.31
N ILE A 252 14.06 6.23 -2.21
CA ILE A 252 14.17 6.44 -3.65
C ILE A 252 13.27 5.41 -4.33
N THR A 253 12.38 5.84 -5.20
CA THR A 253 11.38 4.94 -5.81
C THR A 253 11.10 5.27 -7.27
N SER A 254 10.38 4.38 -7.95
CA SER A 254 9.92 4.63 -9.32
C SER A 254 8.99 5.83 -9.40
N ASP A 255 9.12 6.60 -10.45
CA ASP A 255 8.19 7.68 -10.82
C ASP A 255 6.87 7.06 -11.31
N THR A 256 5.87 7.01 -10.44
CA THR A 256 4.51 6.55 -10.72
C THR A 256 3.51 7.62 -10.31
N VAL A 257 2.29 7.55 -10.82
CA VAL A 257 1.24 8.53 -10.45
C VAL A 257 0.99 8.59 -8.94
N THR A 258 1.16 7.48 -8.22
CA THR A 258 1.03 7.45 -6.76
C THR A 258 2.24 8.08 -6.08
N THR A 259 3.45 7.68 -6.45
CA THR A 259 4.67 8.14 -5.79
C THR A 259 4.95 9.63 -6.02
N GLN A 260 4.54 10.19 -7.16
CA GLN A 260 4.59 11.63 -7.42
C GLN A 260 3.84 12.47 -6.37
N GLU A 261 2.76 11.96 -5.80
CA GLU A 261 2.01 12.66 -4.76
C GLU A 261 2.68 12.54 -3.38
N TYR A 262 3.17 11.35 -3.04
CA TYR A 262 3.82 11.09 -1.76
C TYR A 262 5.21 11.74 -1.63
N PHE A 263 5.97 11.75 -2.73
CA PHE A 263 7.35 12.23 -2.78
C PHE A 263 7.49 13.67 -3.30
N ALA A 264 6.39 14.41 -3.39
CA ALA A 264 6.43 15.83 -3.69
C ALA A 264 7.26 16.61 -2.65
N ASP A 265 7.69 17.81 -2.99
CA ASP A 265 8.35 18.77 -2.09
C ASP A 265 9.65 18.24 -1.43
N GLY A 266 10.33 17.30 -2.09
CA GLY A 266 11.60 16.75 -1.60
C GLY A 266 11.46 15.75 -0.46
N ARG A 267 10.34 15.04 -0.39
CA ARG A 267 10.06 13.96 0.59
C ARG A 267 10.64 12.61 0.20
N GLY A 268 11.56 12.58 -0.77
CA GLY A 268 12.23 11.44 -1.34
C GLY A 268 12.65 11.73 -2.77
N ALA A 269 13.15 10.73 -3.50
CA ALA A 269 13.53 10.87 -4.89
C ALA A 269 12.73 9.92 -5.79
N LEU A 270 12.40 10.41 -6.99
CA LEU A 270 11.71 9.67 -8.04
C LEU A 270 12.66 9.38 -9.19
N CYS A 271 12.72 8.14 -9.64
CA CYS A 271 13.53 7.71 -10.77
C CYS A 271 12.67 7.08 -11.85
N GLY A 272 13.00 7.34 -13.11
CA GLY A 272 12.39 6.69 -14.25
C GLY A 272 12.82 5.22 -14.38
N ARG A 273 12.50 4.59 -15.51
CA ARG A 273 12.88 3.18 -15.79
C ARG A 273 14.29 3.02 -16.36
N ASN A 274 15.19 3.95 -16.11
CA ASN A 274 16.56 3.94 -16.56
C ASN A 274 17.51 3.63 -15.40
N ILE A 275 18.35 2.61 -15.50
CA ILE A 275 19.30 2.21 -14.45
C ILE A 275 20.28 3.35 -14.12
N GLU A 276 20.74 4.12 -15.10
CA GLU A 276 21.67 5.23 -14.85
C GLU A 276 21.05 6.33 -13.99
N ASP A 277 19.74 6.62 -14.14
CA ASP A 277 19.05 7.58 -13.27
C ASP A 277 19.08 7.12 -11.81
N TRP A 278 18.80 5.84 -11.58
CA TRP A 278 18.85 5.24 -10.24
C TRP A 278 20.26 5.26 -9.67
N LYS A 279 21.25 4.87 -10.48
CA LYS A 279 22.65 4.85 -10.07
C LYS A 279 23.12 6.23 -9.63
N ASN A 280 22.90 7.25 -10.48
CA ASN A 280 23.27 8.62 -10.18
C ASN A 280 22.56 9.12 -8.91
N THR A 281 21.28 8.86 -8.78
CA THR A 281 20.47 9.28 -7.62
C THR A 281 20.93 8.58 -6.33
N ILE A 282 21.15 7.27 -6.36
CA ILE A 282 21.62 6.50 -5.21
C ILE A 282 23.01 6.99 -4.81
N GLN A 283 23.97 7.08 -5.73
CA GLN A 283 25.33 7.54 -5.46
C GLN A 283 25.35 8.96 -4.88
N TYR A 284 24.50 9.84 -5.43
CA TYR A 284 24.36 11.20 -4.90
C TYR A 284 23.96 11.19 -3.42
N PHE A 285 22.86 10.51 -3.04
CA PHE A 285 22.37 10.54 -1.67
C PHE A 285 23.19 9.66 -0.71
N LEU A 286 23.95 8.69 -1.19
CA LEU A 286 24.95 8.00 -0.37
C LEU A 286 26.09 8.95 0.06
N GLN A 287 26.42 9.95 -0.77
CA GLN A 287 27.45 10.96 -0.48
C GLN A 287 26.89 12.20 0.24
N HIS A 288 25.61 12.56 0.01
CA HIS A 288 24.96 13.74 0.57
C HIS A 288 23.98 13.35 1.69
N ARG A 289 24.54 12.83 2.79
CA ARG A 289 23.76 12.27 3.92
C ARG A 289 22.85 13.27 4.62
N GLU A 290 23.27 14.52 4.72
CA GLU A 290 22.47 15.59 5.34
C GLU A 290 21.20 15.86 4.52
N GLU A 291 21.31 15.90 3.20
CA GLU A 291 20.14 16.07 2.32
C GLU A 291 19.21 14.86 2.36
N ALA A 292 19.77 13.66 2.42
CA ALA A 292 18.98 12.43 2.57
C ALA A 292 18.21 12.43 3.89
N ASN A 293 18.84 12.79 5.01
CA ASN A 293 18.21 12.89 6.32
C ASN A 293 17.11 13.97 6.34
N ALA A 294 17.38 15.14 5.76
CA ALA A 294 16.39 16.22 5.64
C ALA A 294 15.17 15.80 4.81
N SER A 295 15.39 15.02 3.76
CA SER A 295 14.30 14.45 2.94
C SER A 295 13.45 13.44 3.72
N ALA A 296 14.07 12.55 4.48
CA ALA A 296 13.38 11.61 5.35
C ALA A 296 12.53 12.32 6.41
N GLU A 297 13.06 13.38 7.04
CA GLU A 297 12.34 14.18 8.04
C GLU A 297 11.14 14.92 7.44
N LYS A 298 11.28 15.49 6.24
CA LYS A 298 10.14 16.08 5.52
C LYS A 298 9.03 15.06 5.27
N PHE A 299 9.41 13.83 4.91
CA PHE A 299 8.42 12.79 4.68
C PHE A 299 7.75 12.37 5.99
N LYS A 300 8.51 12.19 7.07
CA LYS A 300 7.97 11.89 8.40
C LYS A 300 6.97 12.96 8.86
N THR A 301 7.32 14.24 8.74
CA THR A 301 6.42 15.35 9.05
C THR A 301 5.11 15.30 8.24
N PHE A 302 5.20 14.99 6.96
CA PHE A 302 4.01 14.78 6.13
C PHE A 302 3.16 13.60 6.63
N LEU A 303 3.77 12.49 7.00
CA LEU A 303 3.05 11.31 7.50
C LEU A 303 2.34 11.61 8.83
N GLU A 304 3.01 12.30 9.75
CA GLU A 304 2.44 12.70 11.04
C GLU A 304 1.24 13.65 10.88
N SER A 305 1.31 14.57 9.90
CA SER A 305 0.23 15.53 9.66
C SER A 305 -0.91 14.99 8.80
N GLU A 306 -0.61 14.21 7.76
CA GLU A 306 -1.58 13.80 6.74
C GLU A 306 -2.07 12.36 6.87
N CYS A 307 -1.29 11.50 7.56
CA CYS A 307 -1.55 10.06 7.65
C CYS A 307 -1.84 9.59 9.09
N SER A 308 -2.16 10.50 10.03
CA SER A 308 -2.46 10.13 11.41
C SER A 308 -3.74 9.29 11.50
N GLU A 309 -3.82 8.44 12.53
CA GLU A 309 -5.01 7.64 12.85
C GLU A 309 -6.25 8.50 13.04
N GLU A 310 -6.09 9.66 13.72
CA GLU A 310 -7.18 10.63 13.91
C GLU A 310 -7.71 11.14 12.57
N LYS A 311 -6.81 11.55 11.67
CA LYS A 311 -7.19 12.08 10.36
C LYS A 311 -7.86 11.01 9.50
N TYR A 312 -7.37 9.78 9.56
CA TYR A 312 -8.00 8.63 8.91
C TYR A 312 -9.42 8.43 9.41
N ALA A 313 -9.61 8.31 10.74
CA ALA A 313 -10.92 8.09 11.35
C ALA A 313 -11.90 9.24 11.03
N LYS A 314 -11.45 10.48 11.11
CA LYS A 314 -12.23 11.69 10.79
C LYS A 314 -12.66 11.73 9.32
N THR A 315 -11.74 11.40 8.40
CA THR A 315 -12.02 11.36 6.97
C THR A 315 -13.02 10.23 6.65
N LEU A 316 -12.78 9.03 7.18
CA LEU A 316 -13.67 7.89 7.00
C LEU A 316 -15.09 8.20 7.50
N TRP A 317 -15.21 8.80 8.69
CA TRP A 317 -16.50 9.16 9.26
C TRP A 317 -17.20 10.24 8.46
N GLY A 318 -16.47 11.26 8.01
CA GLY A 318 -16.99 12.34 7.17
C GLY A 318 -17.65 11.82 5.90
N VAL A 319 -16.98 10.90 5.20
CA VAL A 319 -17.53 10.28 3.96
C VAL A 319 -18.80 9.48 4.24
N LEU A 320 -18.89 8.82 5.39
CA LEU A 320 -20.06 8.01 5.76
C LEU A 320 -21.28 8.88 6.14
N THR A 321 -21.02 10.08 6.66
CA THR A 321 -22.07 11.00 7.17
C THR A 321 -22.47 12.08 6.17
N GLU A 322 -21.66 12.34 5.15
CA GLU A 322 -22.04 13.23 4.06
C GLU A 322 -23.36 12.75 3.43
N ARG A 323 -24.42 13.53 3.64
CA ARG A 323 -25.71 13.34 2.95
C ARG A 323 -25.53 13.69 1.48
N ARG A 324 -25.40 12.68 0.62
CA ARG A 324 -25.51 12.83 -0.83
C ARG A 324 -26.92 12.53 -1.31
#